data_7727538d34a8debdd1ca2ace6ef5d70f
#
_entry.id   7727538d34a8debdd1ca2ace6ef5d70f
#
_cell.length_a   1.000
_cell.length_b   1.000
_cell.length_c   1.000
_cell.angle_alpha   90.00
_cell.angle_beta   90.00
_cell.angle_gamma   90.00
#
_symmetry.space_group_name_H-M   'P 1'
#
loop_
_entity.id
_entity.type
_entity.pdbx_description
1 polymer ?
#
loop_
_entity_poly.entity_id
_entity_poly.type
_entity_poly.pdbx_seq_one_letter_code
_entity_poly.pdbx_strand_id
1 'polypeptide(L)'
;VKYNVEKNQYILSNMSEQNLLYVAVAIAIVTIIGIIVLIVKYRTNGLLAGISYIGLAALYLILIRYTNVIVSIESIFAIAIILILNYVFVDMLLKNIKDNIKENIENVTNKSTLETYKKFFSRIIPICIMVIAFCFIKWIPISSFGMTGFWGLIIIAIYNAVVTRYLLKVKVESK
;
A
#
# COMPACT_ATOMS: atom_id res chain seq x y z
N VAL A 1 21.67 17.04 -26.03
CA VAL A 1 21.82 17.25 -24.57
C VAL A 1 22.11 15.92 -23.96
N LYS A 2 23.37 15.61 -23.65
CA LYS A 2 23.73 14.44 -22.84
C LYS A 2 23.14 14.64 -21.46
N TYR A 3 22.04 14.00 -21.20
CA TYR A 3 21.46 13.96 -19.88
C TYR A 3 22.41 13.16 -18.97
N ASN A 4 23.01 13.82 -18.00
CA ASN A 4 23.98 13.20 -17.11
C ASN A 4 23.27 12.21 -16.18
N VAL A 5 23.19 10.97 -16.59
CA VAL A 5 22.74 9.84 -15.76
C VAL A 5 23.60 9.76 -14.48
N GLU A 6 24.87 10.16 -14.56
CA GLU A 6 25.79 10.31 -13.44
C GLU A 6 25.29 11.31 -12.38
N LYS A 7 24.57 12.36 -12.76
CA LYS A 7 24.07 13.37 -11.81
C LYS A 7 22.93 12.82 -10.93
N ASN A 8 22.15 11.88 -11.45
CA ASN A 8 21.09 11.21 -10.68
C ASN A 8 21.64 10.10 -9.76
N GLN A 9 22.67 9.37 -10.21
CA GLN A 9 23.44 8.51 -9.33
C GLN A 9 24.13 9.31 -8.22
N TYR A 10 24.56 10.53 -8.51
CA TYR A 10 25.19 11.43 -7.56
C TYR A 10 24.22 11.93 -6.47
N ILE A 11 22.96 12.16 -6.80
CA ILE A 11 21.92 12.55 -5.82
C ILE A 11 21.56 11.38 -4.91
N LEU A 12 21.50 10.16 -5.43
CA LEU A 12 21.30 8.92 -4.63
C LEU A 12 22.52 8.56 -3.79
N SER A 13 23.74 8.81 -4.29
CA SER A 13 24.99 8.54 -3.55
C SER A 13 25.33 9.62 -2.52
N ASN A 14 24.77 10.85 -2.63
CA ASN A 14 24.91 11.90 -1.64
C ASN A 14 23.86 11.86 -0.52
N MET A 15 22.79 11.09 -0.65
CA MET A 15 22.08 10.66 0.55
C MET A 15 23.01 9.68 1.27
N SER A 16 23.62 10.14 2.38
CA SER A 16 24.43 9.25 3.21
C SER A 16 23.59 7.98 3.48
N GLU A 17 24.22 6.81 3.43
CA GLU A 17 23.56 5.54 3.76
C GLU A 17 22.79 5.62 5.08
N GLN A 18 23.25 6.47 5.98
CA GLN A 18 22.61 6.79 7.26
C GLN A 18 21.25 7.46 7.09
N ASN A 19 21.09 8.43 6.18
CA ASN A 19 19.81 9.11 5.96
C ASN A 19 18.76 8.18 5.32
N LEU A 20 19.20 7.31 4.43
CA LEU A 20 18.32 6.29 3.83
C LEU A 20 17.88 5.26 4.88
N LEU A 21 18.77 4.88 5.78
CA LEU A 21 18.47 4.01 6.91
C LEU A 21 17.45 4.66 7.86
N TYR A 22 17.60 5.94 8.19
CA TYR A 22 16.64 6.66 9.04
C TYR A 22 15.25 6.73 8.44
N VAL A 23 15.14 6.96 7.13
CA VAL A 23 13.84 6.96 6.43
C VAL A 23 13.21 5.57 6.43
N ALA A 24 13.99 4.53 6.16
CA ALA A 24 13.51 3.15 6.20
C ALA A 24 13.03 2.75 7.60
N VAL A 25 13.78 3.11 8.64
CA VAL A 25 13.41 2.88 10.03
C VAL A 25 12.14 3.65 10.41
N ALA A 26 12.00 4.89 9.98
CA ALA A 26 10.80 5.68 10.24
C ALA A 26 9.55 5.06 9.60
N ILE A 27 9.65 4.61 8.35
CA ILE A 27 8.56 3.90 7.65
C ILE A 27 8.21 2.60 8.38
N ALA A 28 9.21 1.83 8.81
CA ALA A 28 8.99 0.59 9.56
C ALA A 28 8.28 0.85 10.89
N ILE A 29 8.67 1.88 11.65
CA ILE A 29 8.04 2.26 12.92
C ILE A 29 6.58 2.64 12.68
N VAL A 30 6.28 3.49 11.70
CA VAL A 30 4.91 3.90 11.37
C VAL A 30 4.06 2.69 10.96
N THR A 31 4.62 1.77 10.19
CA THR A 31 3.96 0.52 9.80
C THR A 31 3.62 -0.36 11.01
N ILE A 32 4.58 -0.54 11.93
CA ILE A 32 4.39 -1.32 13.17
C ILE A 32 3.29 -0.69 14.03
N ILE A 33 3.32 0.63 14.22
CA ILE A 33 2.29 1.36 14.96
C ILE A 33 0.91 1.14 14.31
N GLY A 34 0.80 1.25 12.99
CA GLY A 34 -0.44 0.99 12.26
C GLY A 34 -0.97 -0.43 12.48
N ILE A 35 -0.10 -1.44 12.47
CA ILE A 35 -0.48 -2.84 12.74
C ILE A 35 -0.96 -3.01 14.18
N ILE A 36 -0.27 -2.41 15.16
CA ILE A 36 -0.67 -2.45 16.57
C ILE A 36 -2.07 -1.84 16.74
N VAL A 37 -2.34 -0.70 16.12
CA VAL A 37 -3.66 -0.06 16.16
C VAL A 37 -4.74 -0.97 15.57
N LEU A 38 -4.48 -1.66 14.46
CA LEU A 38 -5.41 -2.62 13.87
C LEU A 38 -5.69 -3.80 14.83
N ILE A 39 -4.66 -4.33 15.50
CA ILE A 39 -4.80 -5.42 16.45
C ILE A 39 -5.63 -4.98 17.66
N VAL A 40 -5.35 -3.82 18.23
CA VAL A 40 -6.09 -3.28 19.38
C VAL A 40 -7.57 -3.05 19.02
N LYS A 41 -7.83 -2.49 17.84
CA LYS A 41 -9.18 -2.12 17.40
C LYS A 41 -10.04 -3.31 16.96
N TYR A 42 -9.44 -4.31 16.30
CA TYR A 42 -10.17 -5.42 15.67
C TYR A 42 -9.78 -6.80 16.21
N ARG A 43 -8.90 -6.86 17.22
CA ARG A 43 -8.45 -8.10 17.87
C ARG A 43 -7.89 -9.11 16.84
N THR A 44 -8.42 -10.32 16.82
CA THR A 44 -7.92 -11.42 15.96
C THR A 44 -8.01 -11.10 14.46
N ASN A 45 -9.07 -10.41 14.02
CA ASN A 45 -9.20 -9.98 12.62
C ASN A 45 -8.14 -8.91 12.28
N GLY A 46 -7.81 -8.04 13.24
CA GLY A 46 -6.74 -7.07 13.11
C GLY A 46 -5.35 -7.70 12.99
N LEU A 47 -5.11 -8.80 13.71
CA LEU A 47 -3.86 -9.56 13.63
C LEU A 47 -3.69 -10.19 12.24
N LEU A 48 -4.72 -10.86 11.70
CA LEU A 48 -4.68 -11.43 10.35
C LEU A 48 -4.49 -10.36 9.28
N ALA A 49 -5.18 -9.24 9.44
CA ALA A 49 -5.02 -8.09 8.54
C ALA A 49 -3.61 -7.49 8.64
N GLY A 50 -3.00 -7.46 9.83
CA GLY A 50 -1.61 -7.03 10.02
C GLY A 50 -0.60 -7.93 9.32
N ILE A 51 -0.77 -9.25 9.42
CA ILE A 51 0.07 -10.22 8.69
C ILE A 51 -0.08 -10.00 7.18
N SER A 52 -1.31 -9.85 6.70
CA SER A 52 -1.57 -9.55 5.28
C SER A 52 -0.93 -8.22 4.85
N TYR A 53 -0.94 -7.21 5.70
CA TYR A 53 -0.31 -5.92 5.44
C TYR A 53 1.21 -6.04 5.26
N ILE A 54 1.89 -6.80 6.12
CA ILE A 54 3.33 -7.08 5.99
C ILE A 54 3.62 -7.81 4.68
N GLY A 55 2.80 -8.81 4.33
CA GLY A 55 2.92 -9.54 3.07
C GLY A 55 2.76 -8.63 1.85
N LEU A 56 1.80 -7.71 1.87
CA LEU A 56 1.64 -6.72 0.81
C LEU A 56 2.87 -5.81 0.70
N ALA A 57 3.38 -5.30 1.82
CA ALA A 57 4.56 -4.43 1.83
C ALA A 57 5.78 -5.15 1.23
N ALA A 58 6.01 -6.41 1.59
CA ALA A 58 7.10 -7.21 1.06
C ALA A 58 6.95 -7.44 -0.46
N LEU A 59 5.76 -7.84 -0.92
CA LEU A 59 5.50 -8.04 -2.35
C LEU A 59 5.62 -6.74 -3.14
N TYR A 60 5.20 -5.62 -2.59
CA TYR A 60 5.32 -4.32 -3.22
C TYR A 60 6.79 -3.92 -3.45
N LEU A 61 7.65 -4.12 -2.46
CA LEU A 61 9.08 -3.85 -2.61
C LEU A 61 9.75 -4.77 -3.64
N ILE A 62 9.37 -6.05 -3.66
CA ILE A 62 9.82 -7.01 -4.67
C ILE A 62 9.37 -6.56 -6.07
N LEU A 63 8.12 -6.13 -6.20
CA LEU A 63 7.56 -5.66 -7.48
C LEU A 63 8.30 -4.43 -8.01
N ILE A 64 8.60 -3.45 -7.16
CA ILE A 64 9.40 -2.27 -7.53
C ILE A 64 10.77 -2.70 -8.06
N ARG A 65 11.42 -3.63 -7.38
CA ARG A 65 12.73 -4.15 -7.82
C ARG A 65 12.62 -4.87 -9.17
N TYR A 66 11.58 -5.68 -9.37
CA TYR A 66 11.39 -6.46 -10.60
C TYR A 66 11.04 -5.60 -11.81
N THR A 67 10.31 -4.52 -11.62
CA THR A 67 9.88 -3.60 -12.69
C THR A 67 10.97 -2.60 -13.09
N ASN A 68 12.16 -2.67 -12.47
CA ASN A 68 13.27 -1.76 -12.73
C ASN A 68 12.88 -0.27 -12.64
N VAL A 69 11.93 0.06 -11.78
CA VAL A 69 11.56 1.45 -11.52
C VAL A 69 12.74 2.15 -10.86
N ILE A 70 13.11 3.31 -11.40
CA ILE A 70 14.17 4.12 -10.80
C ILE A 70 13.69 4.59 -9.43
N VAL A 71 14.36 4.17 -8.38
CA VAL A 71 14.04 4.60 -7.01
C VAL A 71 14.72 5.91 -6.73
N SER A 72 13.96 7.00 -6.70
CA SER A 72 14.38 8.34 -6.28
C SER A 72 13.86 8.64 -4.87
N ILE A 73 14.22 9.80 -4.32
CA ILE A 73 13.68 10.26 -3.03
C ILE A 73 12.16 10.37 -3.10
N GLU A 74 11.63 10.85 -4.22
CA GLU A 74 10.20 10.99 -4.48
C GLU A 74 9.50 9.62 -4.52
N SER A 75 10.15 8.57 -4.99
CA SER A 75 9.64 7.19 -4.94
C SER A 75 9.46 6.69 -3.51
N ILE A 76 10.34 7.09 -2.59
CA ILE A 76 10.22 6.72 -1.17
C ILE A 76 8.96 7.33 -0.57
N PHE A 77 8.65 8.59 -0.92
CA PHE A 77 7.37 9.20 -0.52
C PHE A 77 6.17 8.49 -1.14
N ALA A 78 6.27 8.07 -2.41
CA ALA A 78 5.23 7.27 -3.04
C ALA A 78 5.00 5.94 -2.31
N ILE A 79 6.06 5.25 -1.91
CA ILE A 79 5.97 4.01 -1.11
C ILE A 79 5.24 4.29 0.21
N ALA A 80 5.60 5.34 0.93
CA ALA A 80 4.95 5.72 2.18
C ALA A 80 3.46 6.00 1.98
N ILE A 81 3.09 6.75 0.95
CA ILE A 81 1.69 7.04 0.61
C ILE A 81 0.91 5.76 0.29
N ILE A 82 1.49 4.85 -0.49
CA ILE A 82 0.85 3.56 -0.82
C ILE A 82 0.64 2.71 0.43
N LEU A 83 1.59 2.67 1.35
CA LEU A 83 1.42 1.96 2.62
C LEU A 83 0.31 2.58 3.48
N ILE A 84 0.21 3.90 3.53
CA ILE A 84 -0.88 4.60 4.23
C ILE A 84 -2.23 4.31 3.56
N LEU A 85 -2.31 4.35 2.23
CA LEU A 85 -3.53 4.01 1.49
C LEU A 85 -3.96 2.56 1.74
N ASN A 86 -3.01 1.63 1.77
CA ASN A 86 -3.32 0.25 2.12
C ASN A 86 -3.83 0.11 3.57
N TYR A 87 -3.26 0.85 4.51
CA TYR A 87 -3.77 0.90 5.89
C TYR A 87 -5.22 1.38 5.93
N VAL A 88 -5.54 2.47 5.23
CA VAL A 88 -6.90 2.99 5.14
C VAL A 88 -7.86 1.96 4.51
N PHE A 89 -7.42 1.27 3.46
CA PHE A 89 -8.21 0.21 2.84
C PHE A 89 -8.53 -0.92 3.82
N VAL A 90 -7.52 -1.41 4.53
CA VAL A 90 -7.65 -2.51 5.50
C VAL A 90 -8.53 -2.10 6.68
N ASP A 91 -8.38 -0.88 7.22
CA ASP A 91 -9.24 -0.36 8.30
C ASP A 91 -10.70 -0.26 7.86
N MET A 92 -10.97 0.23 6.64
CA MET A 92 -12.32 0.26 6.06
C MET A 92 -12.89 -1.15 5.88
N LEU A 93 -12.08 -2.10 5.41
CA LEU A 93 -12.50 -3.49 5.22
C LEU A 93 -12.89 -4.13 6.54
N LEU A 94 -12.06 -4.01 7.57
CA LEU A 94 -12.34 -4.55 8.90
C LEU A 94 -13.56 -3.91 9.56
N LYS A 95 -13.76 -2.60 9.33
CA LYS A 95 -14.96 -1.90 9.79
C LYS A 95 -16.22 -2.45 9.11
N ASN A 96 -16.22 -2.58 7.79
CA ASN A 96 -17.34 -3.12 7.03
C ASN A 96 -17.65 -4.57 7.44
N ILE A 97 -16.62 -5.40 7.66
CA ILE A 97 -16.81 -6.78 8.18
C ILE A 97 -17.49 -6.75 9.55
N LYS A 98 -17.03 -5.90 10.46
CA LYS A 98 -17.62 -5.77 11.81
C LYS A 98 -19.08 -5.34 11.77
N ASP A 99 -19.42 -4.42 10.87
CA ASP A 99 -20.80 -3.90 10.74
C ASP A 99 -21.68 -4.96 10.07
N ASN A 100 -21.24 -5.61 9.02
CA ASN A 100 -22.00 -6.67 8.32
C ASN A 100 -22.20 -7.94 9.16
N ILE A 101 -21.29 -8.28 10.09
CA ILE A 101 -21.48 -9.35 11.08
C ILE A 101 -22.65 -9.02 12.01
N LYS A 102 -22.78 -7.77 12.45
CA LYS A 102 -23.88 -7.34 13.33
C LYS A 102 -25.24 -7.42 12.64
N GLU A 103 -25.27 -7.25 11.33
CA GLU A 103 -26.48 -7.33 10.51
C GLU A 103 -26.83 -8.75 10.07
N ASN A 104 -26.08 -9.78 10.51
CA ASN A 104 -26.26 -11.20 10.15
C ASN A 104 -26.34 -11.45 8.62
N ILE A 105 -25.48 -10.78 7.86
CA ILE A 105 -25.43 -10.88 6.41
C ILE A 105 -24.71 -12.15 5.99
N GLU A 106 -25.28 -12.89 5.03
CA GLU A 106 -24.60 -14.01 4.41
C GLU A 106 -23.39 -13.55 3.56
N ASN A 107 -22.33 -14.37 3.52
CA ASN A 107 -21.10 -14.06 2.80
C ASN A 107 -20.47 -12.70 3.19
N VAL A 108 -20.42 -12.44 4.48
CA VAL A 108 -19.95 -11.19 5.09
C VAL A 108 -18.65 -10.68 4.46
N THR A 109 -17.66 -11.55 4.30
CA THR A 109 -16.34 -11.16 3.79
C THR A 109 -16.40 -10.67 2.35
N ASN A 110 -17.16 -11.37 1.50
CA ASN A 110 -17.30 -11.01 0.09
C ASN A 110 -18.02 -9.68 -0.09
N LYS A 111 -19.13 -9.49 0.63
CA LYS A 111 -19.90 -8.24 0.60
C LYS A 111 -19.08 -7.08 1.14
N SER A 112 -18.45 -7.24 2.29
CA SER A 112 -17.59 -6.20 2.89
C SER A 112 -16.44 -5.82 1.99
N THR A 113 -15.80 -6.78 1.31
CA THR A 113 -14.73 -6.52 0.36
C THR A 113 -15.25 -5.68 -0.81
N LEU A 114 -16.35 -6.05 -1.42
CA LEU A 114 -16.93 -5.32 -2.55
C LEU A 114 -17.32 -3.88 -2.16
N GLU A 115 -17.95 -3.70 -1.01
CA GLU A 115 -18.30 -2.38 -0.48
C GLU A 115 -17.07 -1.52 -0.23
N THR A 116 -16.00 -2.13 0.34
CA THR A 116 -14.75 -1.44 0.59
C THR A 116 -14.10 -1.00 -0.72
N TYR A 117 -14.05 -1.87 -1.74
CA TYR A 117 -13.53 -1.51 -3.06
C TYR A 117 -14.28 -0.33 -3.66
N LYS A 118 -15.60 -0.37 -3.69
CA LYS A 118 -16.42 0.72 -4.21
C LYS A 118 -16.16 2.04 -3.49
N LYS A 119 -16.17 2.02 -2.16
CA LYS A 119 -15.96 3.24 -1.34
C LYS A 119 -14.52 3.76 -1.46
N PHE A 120 -13.53 2.88 -1.40
CA PHE A 120 -12.12 3.25 -1.42
C PHE A 120 -11.71 3.82 -2.78
N PHE A 121 -11.93 3.06 -3.87
CA PHE A 121 -11.54 3.52 -5.20
C PHE A 121 -12.30 4.76 -5.64
N SER A 122 -13.57 4.91 -5.29
CA SER A 122 -14.32 6.15 -5.53
C SER A 122 -13.66 7.38 -4.88
N ARG A 123 -13.07 7.20 -3.69
CA ARG A 123 -12.39 8.31 -2.99
C ARG A 123 -11.01 8.62 -3.53
N ILE A 124 -10.29 7.64 -4.03
CA ILE A 124 -8.91 7.81 -4.51
C ILE A 124 -8.81 8.06 -6.02
N ILE A 125 -9.93 8.17 -6.74
CA ILE A 125 -9.94 8.51 -8.18
C ILE A 125 -9.00 9.68 -8.51
N PRO A 126 -9.02 10.83 -7.80
CA PRO A 126 -8.12 11.94 -8.09
C PRO A 126 -6.64 11.54 -7.97
N ILE A 127 -6.30 10.71 -6.97
CA ILE A 127 -4.95 10.21 -6.76
C ILE A 127 -4.54 9.28 -7.90
N CYS A 128 -5.44 8.39 -8.34
CA CYS A 128 -5.20 7.49 -9.47
C CYS A 128 -4.90 8.28 -10.75
N ILE A 129 -5.70 9.31 -11.05
CA ILE A 129 -5.50 10.17 -12.23
C ILE A 129 -4.15 10.89 -12.15
N MET A 130 -3.81 11.47 -10.99
CA MET A 130 -2.55 12.16 -10.76
C MET A 130 -1.36 11.22 -10.96
N VAL A 131 -1.39 10.02 -10.37
CA VAL A 131 -0.34 9.02 -10.48
C VAL A 131 -0.13 8.58 -11.92
N ILE A 132 -1.22 8.33 -12.67
CA ILE A 132 -1.15 7.97 -14.09
C ILE A 132 -0.54 9.13 -14.89
N ALA A 133 -0.99 10.36 -14.67
CA ALA A 133 -0.44 11.54 -15.35
C ALA A 133 1.07 11.68 -15.10
N PHE A 134 1.53 11.44 -13.89
CA PHE A 134 2.96 11.52 -13.53
C PHE A 134 3.82 10.47 -14.24
N CYS A 135 3.26 9.30 -14.59
CA CYS A 135 3.99 8.30 -15.38
C CYS A 135 4.41 8.78 -16.75
N PHE A 136 3.68 9.74 -17.35
CA PHE A 136 3.96 10.27 -18.69
C PHE A 136 4.89 11.49 -18.69
N ILE A 137 5.21 12.03 -17.53
CA ILE A 137 6.11 13.18 -17.43
C ILE A 137 7.55 12.71 -17.61
N LYS A 138 8.29 13.37 -18.52
CA LYS A 138 9.69 13.01 -18.82
C LYS A 138 10.71 13.41 -17.74
N TRP A 139 10.28 14.09 -16.70
CA TRP A 139 11.15 14.46 -15.58
C TRP A 139 11.24 13.30 -14.59
N ILE A 140 12.45 12.77 -14.40
CA ILE A 140 12.73 11.53 -13.67
C ILE A 140 12.12 11.51 -12.26
N PRO A 141 12.25 12.54 -11.41
CA PRO A 141 11.65 12.52 -10.07
C PRO A 141 10.14 12.28 -10.07
N ILE A 142 9.42 13.01 -10.92
CA ILE A 142 7.95 12.88 -11.02
C ILE A 142 7.56 11.55 -11.67
N SER A 143 8.24 11.13 -12.73
CA SER A 143 7.98 9.85 -13.38
C SER A 143 8.24 8.66 -12.43
N SER A 144 9.31 8.73 -11.66
CA SER A 144 9.68 7.75 -10.65
C SER A 144 8.60 7.64 -9.55
N PHE A 145 8.12 8.77 -9.04
CA PHE A 145 6.98 8.81 -8.10
C PHE A 145 5.72 8.20 -8.72
N GLY A 146 5.39 8.59 -9.97
CA GLY A 146 4.22 8.09 -10.69
C GLY A 146 4.28 6.58 -10.91
N MET A 147 5.37 6.05 -11.41
CA MET A 147 5.56 4.61 -11.65
C MET A 147 5.50 3.80 -10.35
N THR A 148 6.15 4.27 -9.30
CA THR A 148 6.11 3.62 -7.99
C THR A 148 4.68 3.61 -7.42
N GLY A 149 3.99 4.75 -7.49
CA GLY A 149 2.59 4.86 -7.06
C GLY A 149 1.65 3.99 -7.89
N PHE A 150 1.82 3.93 -9.20
CA PHE A 150 1.02 3.10 -10.10
C PHE A 150 1.10 1.61 -9.73
N TRP A 151 2.31 1.07 -9.59
CA TRP A 151 2.49 -0.31 -9.14
C TRP A 151 1.94 -0.56 -7.73
N GLY A 152 2.05 0.43 -6.85
CA GLY A 152 1.45 0.37 -5.52
C GLY A 152 -0.07 0.28 -5.53
N LEU A 153 -0.75 1.06 -6.38
CA LEU A 153 -2.21 0.97 -6.54
C LEU A 153 -2.66 -0.37 -7.10
N ILE A 154 -1.93 -0.92 -8.08
CA ILE A 154 -2.19 -2.24 -8.64
C ILE A 154 -2.07 -3.33 -7.57
N ILE A 155 -1.00 -3.29 -6.78
CA ILE A 155 -0.78 -4.32 -5.74
C ILE A 155 -1.84 -4.21 -4.63
N ILE A 156 -2.25 -3.01 -4.22
CA ILE A 156 -3.37 -2.83 -3.28
C ILE A 156 -4.64 -3.51 -3.82
N ALA A 157 -4.96 -3.27 -5.09
CA ALA A 157 -6.16 -3.83 -5.70
C ALA A 157 -6.11 -5.36 -5.76
N ILE A 158 -5.05 -5.94 -6.30
CA ILE A 158 -4.96 -7.40 -6.51
C ILE A 158 -4.75 -8.15 -5.20
N TYR A 159 -3.78 -7.71 -4.39
CA TYR A 159 -3.42 -8.42 -3.16
C TYR A 159 -4.55 -8.47 -2.14
N ASN A 160 -5.23 -7.36 -1.93
CA ASN A 160 -6.36 -7.33 -0.99
C ASN A 160 -7.57 -8.12 -1.50
N ALA A 161 -7.80 -8.19 -2.82
CA ALA A 161 -8.87 -9.00 -3.40
C ALA A 161 -8.64 -10.51 -3.22
N VAL A 162 -7.38 -10.94 -3.24
CA VAL A 162 -7.03 -12.37 -3.18
C VAL A 162 -6.61 -12.75 -1.76
N VAL A 163 -5.50 -12.18 -1.27
CA VAL A 163 -4.85 -12.65 -0.03
C VAL A 163 -5.60 -12.18 1.21
N THR A 164 -5.82 -10.87 1.34
CA THR A 164 -6.46 -10.31 2.54
C THR A 164 -7.88 -10.83 2.69
N ARG A 165 -8.63 -10.87 1.58
CA ARG A 165 -9.98 -11.42 1.55
C ARG A 165 -9.99 -12.89 1.97
N TYR A 166 -9.10 -13.72 1.43
CA TYR A 166 -9.04 -15.14 1.75
C TYR A 166 -8.71 -15.39 3.22
N LEU A 167 -7.70 -14.71 3.75
CA LEU A 167 -7.31 -14.84 5.16
C LEU A 167 -8.44 -14.46 6.11
N LEU A 168 -9.16 -13.38 5.82
CA LEU A 168 -10.29 -12.94 6.63
C LEU A 168 -11.51 -13.87 6.46
N LYS A 169 -11.75 -14.40 5.25
CA LYS A 169 -12.83 -15.33 4.97
C LYS A 169 -12.70 -16.59 5.82
N VAL A 170 -11.53 -17.23 5.82
CA VAL A 170 -11.26 -18.44 6.59
C VAL A 170 -11.57 -18.24 8.08
N LYS A 171 -11.32 -17.06 8.64
CA LYS A 171 -11.56 -16.78 10.06
C LYS A 171 -12.98 -16.37 10.38
N VAL A 172 -13.61 -15.57 9.53
CA VAL A 172 -14.95 -15.01 9.77
C VAL A 172 -16.04 -16.05 9.51
N GLU A 173 -15.87 -16.90 8.50
CA GLU A 173 -16.85 -17.93 8.12
C GLU A 173 -16.59 -19.29 8.79
N SER A 174 -15.49 -19.47 9.54
CA SER A 174 -15.20 -20.68 10.32
C SER A 174 -15.85 -20.69 11.72
N LYS A 175 -16.64 -19.68 12.03
CA LYS A 175 -17.46 -19.59 13.25
C LYS A 175 -18.93 -19.84 12.94
#